data_ede08b3214f669ba4d155831476f5de4
#
_entry.id   ede08b3214f669ba4d155831476f5de4
#
_cell.length_a   1.000
_cell.length_b   1.000
_cell.length_c   1.000
_cell.angle_alpha   90.00
_cell.angle_beta   90.00
_cell.angle_gamma   90.00
#
_symmetry.space_group_name_H-M   'P 1'
#
loop_
_entity.id
_entity.type
_entity.pdbx_description
1 polymer ?
#
loop_
_entity_poly.entity_id
_entity_poly.type
_entity_poly.pdbx_seq_one_letter_code
_entity_poly.pdbx_strand_id
1 'polypeptide(L)'
;IYTRPYTLSLHDALPISLTPSNFRRLFLKHLEYTLGKDNYSITRNDLYLALAHTARDLLVERWRDTQQTYYDQDAKRVYYISMEFMMGRFLGNSLINLELVEEWKEMLMELDLNLECLEDLEWEAGLGNGGLGRLAACFLDSLATLSIPAYGYGIRYEYGIFMQKIVD
;
A
#
# COMPACT_ATOMS: atom_id res chain seq x y z
N ILE A 1 19.96 18.13 21.53
CA ILE A 1 19.81 19.20 20.53
C ILE A 1 19.99 18.53 19.16
N TYR A 2 18.89 18.15 18.51
CA TYR A 2 18.92 17.65 17.13
C TYR A 2 18.91 18.88 16.21
N THR A 3 20.07 19.32 15.78
CA THR A 3 20.18 20.25 14.66
C THR A 3 19.83 19.47 13.39
N ARG A 4 18.74 19.84 12.73
CA ARG A 4 18.39 19.29 11.39
C ARG A 4 19.50 19.68 10.41
N PRO A 5 20.30 18.76 9.86
CA PRO A 5 21.42 19.10 8.99
C PRO A 5 21.00 19.42 7.53
N TYR A 6 19.72 19.34 7.18
CA TYR A 6 19.25 19.56 5.81
C TYR A 6 18.01 20.44 5.77
N THR A 7 18.15 21.57 5.08
CA THR A 7 17.06 22.48 4.69
C THR A 7 16.30 22.03 3.44
N LEU A 8 16.29 20.75 3.12
CA LEU A 8 15.44 20.22 2.06
C LEU A 8 14.00 20.25 2.58
N SER A 9 13.22 21.25 2.12
CA SER A 9 11.77 21.25 2.30
C SER A 9 11.21 20.13 1.44
N LEU A 10 10.81 19.04 2.07
CA LEU A 10 10.09 17.94 1.38
C LEU A 10 8.69 18.38 0.91
N HIS A 11 8.26 19.59 1.29
CA HIS A 11 7.00 20.20 0.84
C HIS A 11 7.06 20.76 -0.60
N ASP A 12 8.25 20.88 -1.21
CA ASP A 12 8.40 21.38 -2.58
C ASP A 12 8.08 20.32 -3.65
N ALA A 13 7.88 19.06 -3.26
CA ALA A 13 7.36 18.05 -4.17
C ALA A 13 5.88 18.33 -4.43
N LEU A 14 5.51 18.66 -5.67
CA LEU A 14 4.12 18.80 -6.07
C LEU A 14 3.37 17.48 -5.79
N PRO A 15 2.14 17.55 -5.21
CA PRO A 15 1.34 16.37 -4.98
C PRO A 15 1.08 15.63 -6.30
N ILE A 16 1.02 14.30 -6.23
CA ILE A 16 0.71 13.48 -7.40
C ILE A 16 -0.71 13.83 -7.86
N SER A 17 -0.81 14.41 -9.05
CA SER A 17 -2.11 14.73 -9.63
C SER A 17 -2.87 13.44 -9.96
N LEU A 18 -4.09 13.31 -9.45
CA LEU A 18 -4.95 12.13 -9.56
C LEU A 18 -5.70 12.10 -10.90
N THR A 19 -4.99 12.13 -12.03
CA THR A 19 -5.56 11.98 -13.37
C THR A 19 -5.18 10.63 -13.98
N PRO A 20 -6.02 10.01 -14.82
CA PRO A 20 -5.71 8.74 -15.49
C PRO A 20 -4.37 8.77 -16.24
N SER A 21 -4.06 9.89 -16.89
CA SER A 21 -2.79 10.09 -17.62
C SER A 21 -1.57 10.05 -16.69
N ASN A 22 -1.66 10.61 -15.48
CA ASN A 22 -0.60 10.56 -14.49
C ASN A 22 -0.46 9.17 -13.88
N PHE A 23 -1.56 8.45 -13.62
CA PHE A 23 -1.50 7.06 -13.18
C PHE A 23 -0.82 6.18 -14.22
N ARG A 24 -1.19 6.30 -15.49
CA ARG A 24 -0.54 5.58 -16.58
C ARG A 24 0.94 5.85 -16.60
N ARG A 25 1.36 7.11 -16.47
CA ARG A 25 2.77 7.50 -16.43
C ARG A 25 3.52 6.88 -15.26
N LEU A 26 2.94 6.88 -14.05
CA LEU A 26 3.53 6.28 -12.86
C LEU A 26 3.63 4.75 -13.00
N PHE A 27 2.58 4.12 -13.47
CA PHE A 27 2.53 2.68 -13.72
C PHE A 27 3.63 2.25 -14.70
N LEU A 28 3.74 2.91 -15.86
CA LEU A 28 4.78 2.64 -16.84
C LEU A 28 6.18 2.92 -16.29
N LYS A 29 6.34 4.01 -15.53
CA LYS A 29 7.59 4.31 -14.84
C LYS A 29 8.04 3.18 -13.91
N HIS A 30 7.12 2.58 -13.17
CA HIS A 30 7.47 1.44 -12.31
C HIS A 30 7.83 0.19 -13.10
N LEU A 31 7.18 -0.09 -14.23
CA LEU A 31 7.57 -1.17 -15.11
C LEU A 31 9.00 -0.98 -15.67
N GLU A 32 9.28 0.20 -16.18
CA GLU A 32 10.57 0.50 -16.84
C GLU A 32 11.72 0.66 -15.84
N TYR A 33 11.54 1.49 -14.80
CA TYR A 33 12.66 1.90 -13.94
C TYR A 33 12.73 1.16 -12.61
N THR A 34 11.60 0.75 -12.03
CA THR A 34 11.61 0.01 -10.75
C THR A 34 11.82 -1.46 -10.98
N LEU A 35 11.13 -2.04 -11.98
CA LEU A 35 11.18 -3.46 -12.29
C LEU A 35 12.15 -3.79 -13.44
N GLY A 36 12.62 -2.78 -14.19
CA GLY A 36 13.58 -2.96 -15.28
C GLY A 36 13.04 -3.82 -16.42
N LYS A 37 11.75 -3.69 -16.75
CA LYS A 37 11.07 -4.50 -17.76
C LYS A 37 10.90 -3.75 -19.07
N ASP A 38 10.98 -4.49 -20.17
CA ASP A 38 10.64 -4.08 -21.51
C ASP A 38 9.39 -4.82 -22.03
N ASN A 39 8.89 -4.44 -23.18
CA ASN A 39 7.67 -5.00 -23.76
C ASN A 39 7.74 -6.53 -24.04
N TYR A 40 8.93 -7.13 -24.04
CA TYR A 40 9.13 -8.55 -24.31
C TYR A 40 9.27 -9.38 -23.03
N SER A 41 9.73 -8.76 -21.95
CA SER A 41 10.02 -9.43 -20.68
C SER A 41 8.96 -9.25 -19.60
N ILE A 42 7.92 -8.44 -19.85
CA ILE A 42 6.82 -8.16 -18.92
C ILE A 42 6.01 -9.45 -18.66
N THR A 43 5.83 -9.79 -17.38
CA THR A 43 4.93 -10.83 -16.91
C THR A 43 3.70 -10.24 -16.23
N ARG A 44 2.64 -11.05 -16.03
CA ARG A 44 1.47 -10.63 -15.26
C ARG A 44 1.83 -10.18 -13.85
N ASN A 45 2.78 -10.86 -13.21
CA ASN A 45 3.26 -10.48 -11.88
C ASN A 45 3.98 -9.12 -11.87
N ASP A 46 4.71 -8.79 -12.93
CA ASP A 46 5.34 -7.47 -13.07
C ASP A 46 4.29 -6.36 -13.21
N LEU A 47 3.19 -6.62 -13.91
CA LEU A 47 2.05 -5.70 -14.00
C LEU A 47 1.40 -5.47 -12.63
N TYR A 48 1.15 -6.54 -11.88
CA TYR A 48 0.67 -6.43 -10.50
C TYR A 48 1.63 -5.62 -9.63
N LEU A 49 2.93 -5.90 -9.67
CA LEU A 49 3.94 -5.19 -8.87
C LEU A 49 4.01 -3.70 -9.24
N ALA A 50 3.95 -3.35 -10.52
CA ALA A 50 3.92 -1.95 -10.94
C ALA A 50 2.67 -1.22 -10.43
N LEU A 51 1.51 -1.89 -10.46
CA LEU A 51 0.27 -1.38 -9.89
C LEU A 51 0.40 -1.16 -8.38
N ALA A 52 0.92 -2.14 -7.66
CA ALA A 52 1.15 -2.07 -6.21
C ALA A 52 2.14 -0.95 -5.84
N HIS A 53 3.22 -0.78 -6.60
CA HIS A 53 4.17 0.32 -6.40
C HIS A 53 3.53 1.69 -6.63
N THR A 54 2.69 1.82 -7.64
CA THR A 54 1.99 3.08 -7.91
C THR A 54 1.00 3.42 -6.78
N ALA A 55 0.21 2.45 -6.33
CA ALA A 55 -0.67 2.64 -5.17
C ALA A 55 0.12 3.00 -3.91
N ARG A 56 1.27 2.33 -3.69
CA ARG A 56 2.16 2.63 -2.57
C ARG A 56 2.68 4.06 -2.59
N ASP A 57 3.07 4.59 -3.72
CA ASP A 57 3.58 5.97 -3.82
C ASP A 57 2.53 6.98 -3.34
N LEU A 58 1.25 6.80 -3.74
CA LEU A 58 0.13 7.61 -3.28
C LEU A 58 -0.13 7.47 -1.78
N LEU A 59 -0.07 6.24 -1.26
CA LEU A 59 -0.24 5.98 0.18
C LEU A 59 0.90 6.61 1.00
N VAL A 60 2.14 6.55 0.52
CA VAL A 60 3.31 7.15 1.18
C VAL A 60 3.20 8.67 1.23
N GLU A 61 2.67 9.32 0.19
CA GLU A 61 2.40 10.74 0.19
C GLU A 61 1.45 11.13 1.33
N ARG A 62 0.26 10.50 1.39
CA ARG A 62 -0.72 10.71 2.47
C ARG A 62 -0.17 10.36 3.86
N TRP A 63 0.62 9.29 3.95
CA TRP A 63 1.25 8.88 5.20
C TRP A 63 2.25 9.92 5.72
N ARG A 64 3.04 10.54 4.85
CA ARG A 64 3.96 11.62 5.21
C ARG A 64 3.23 12.82 5.81
N ASP A 65 2.14 13.24 5.19
CA ASP A 65 1.32 14.36 5.67
C ASP A 65 0.70 14.05 7.04
N THR A 66 0.23 12.82 7.22
CA THR A 66 -0.26 12.33 8.51
C THR A 66 0.84 12.37 9.59
N GLN A 67 2.04 11.90 9.26
CA GLN A 67 3.17 11.93 10.21
C GLN A 67 3.56 13.36 10.56
N GLN A 68 3.58 14.27 9.60
CA GLN A 68 3.85 15.68 9.85
C GLN A 68 2.80 16.28 10.81
N THR A 69 1.53 16.01 10.58
CA THR A 69 0.44 16.42 11.46
C THR A 69 0.62 15.91 12.88
N TYR A 70 1.03 14.64 13.05
CA TYR A 70 1.29 14.08 14.39
C TYR A 70 2.42 14.78 15.13
N TYR A 71 3.45 15.25 14.42
CA TYR A 71 4.55 16.03 15.01
C TYR A 71 4.12 17.45 15.34
N ASP A 72 3.40 18.11 14.45
CA ASP A 72 2.99 19.50 14.62
C ASP A 72 1.98 19.67 15.77
N GLN A 73 1.14 18.67 15.99
CA GLN A 73 0.11 18.66 17.05
C GLN A 73 0.58 18.00 18.35
N ASP A 74 1.81 17.48 18.41
CA ASP A 74 2.30 16.66 19.52
C ASP A 74 1.28 15.57 19.93
N ALA A 75 0.72 14.89 18.92
CA ALA A 75 -0.40 13.98 19.09
C ALA A 75 -0.02 12.76 19.93
N LYS A 76 -0.87 12.40 20.91
CA LYS A 76 -0.73 11.16 21.66
C LYS A 76 -0.92 9.98 20.73
N ARG A 77 0.00 9.01 20.76
CA ARG A 77 0.04 7.85 19.88
C ARG A 77 -0.30 6.58 20.61
N VAL A 78 -1.07 5.71 19.95
CA VAL A 78 -1.38 4.35 20.42
C VAL A 78 -0.43 3.38 19.72
N TYR A 79 0.10 2.44 20.45
CA TYR A 79 0.96 1.37 19.93
C TYR A 79 0.29 0.02 20.19
N TYR A 80 -0.12 -0.65 19.11
CA TYR A 80 -0.73 -1.96 19.18
C TYR A 80 0.33 -3.01 18.86
N ILE A 81 0.68 -3.84 19.83
CA ILE A 81 1.71 -4.88 19.69
C ILE A 81 1.02 -6.22 19.61
N SER A 82 1.23 -6.97 18.53
CA SER A 82 0.71 -8.31 18.34
C SER A 82 1.74 -9.22 17.68
N MET A 83 1.72 -10.50 18.05
CA MET A 83 2.52 -11.53 17.36
C MET A 83 1.97 -11.83 15.97
N GLU A 84 0.68 -11.56 15.73
CA GLU A 84 -0.01 -11.85 14.48
C GLU A 84 -0.81 -10.66 14.00
N PHE A 85 -0.81 -10.44 12.67
CA PHE A 85 -1.68 -9.51 11.96
C PHE A 85 -2.23 -10.21 10.72
N MET A 86 -3.47 -10.71 10.80
CA MET A 86 -4.15 -11.34 9.67
C MET A 86 -4.86 -10.29 8.83
N MET A 87 -4.09 -9.64 7.95
CA MET A 87 -4.56 -8.49 7.18
C MET A 87 -5.30 -8.89 5.90
N GLY A 88 -4.99 -10.05 5.31
CA GLY A 88 -5.49 -10.43 3.99
C GLY A 88 -4.74 -9.72 2.85
N ARG A 89 -5.42 -9.57 1.70
CA ARG A 89 -4.92 -8.83 0.55
C ARG A 89 -5.14 -7.33 0.74
N PHE A 90 -4.25 -6.50 0.21
CA PHE A 90 -4.22 -5.05 0.45
C PHE A 90 -4.55 -4.20 -0.76
N LEU A 91 -4.30 -4.67 -1.98
CA LEU A 91 -4.37 -3.84 -3.17
C LEU A 91 -5.76 -3.24 -3.35
N GLY A 92 -6.79 -4.07 -3.44
CA GLY A 92 -8.17 -3.61 -3.63
C GLY A 92 -8.63 -2.67 -2.51
N ASN A 93 -8.39 -3.03 -1.25
CA ASN A 93 -8.72 -2.16 -0.11
C ASN A 93 -7.97 -0.81 -0.16
N SER A 94 -6.71 -0.81 -0.59
CA SER A 94 -5.93 0.42 -0.74
C SER A 94 -6.49 1.32 -1.83
N LEU A 95 -6.90 0.76 -2.97
CA LEU A 95 -7.51 1.52 -4.07
C LEU A 95 -8.87 2.11 -3.66
N ILE A 96 -9.68 1.37 -2.90
CA ILE A 96 -10.96 1.86 -2.36
C ILE A 96 -10.69 3.04 -1.40
N ASN A 97 -9.74 2.91 -0.48
CA ASN A 97 -9.42 3.96 0.48
C ASN A 97 -8.75 5.19 -0.16
N LEU A 98 -8.14 5.02 -1.32
CA LEU A 98 -7.63 6.12 -2.14
C LEU A 98 -8.73 6.80 -2.95
N GLU A 99 -9.94 6.20 -3.04
CA GLU A 99 -11.07 6.64 -3.86
C GLU A 99 -10.73 6.70 -5.35
N LEU A 100 -9.97 5.72 -5.84
CA LEU A 100 -9.39 5.72 -7.19
C LEU A 100 -9.72 4.46 -8.00
N VAL A 101 -10.70 3.67 -7.58
CA VAL A 101 -11.00 2.37 -8.23
C VAL A 101 -11.41 2.57 -9.69
N GLU A 102 -12.26 3.56 -9.97
CA GLU A 102 -12.76 3.79 -11.33
C GLU A 102 -11.67 4.33 -12.24
N GLU A 103 -10.85 5.27 -11.77
CA GLU A 103 -9.72 5.82 -12.52
C GLU A 103 -8.68 4.73 -12.86
N TRP A 104 -8.46 3.79 -11.95
CA TRP A 104 -7.59 2.65 -12.19
C TRP A 104 -8.18 1.68 -13.21
N LYS A 105 -9.47 1.40 -13.13
CA LYS A 105 -10.15 0.55 -14.13
C LYS A 105 -10.09 1.16 -15.52
N GLU A 106 -10.37 2.46 -15.64
CA GLU A 106 -10.27 3.17 -16.91
C GLU A 106 -8.86 3.09 -17.50
N MET A 107 -7.84 3.41 -16.69
CA MET A 107 -6.43 3.35 -17.13
C MET A 107 -6.02 1.94 -17.56
N LEU A 108 -6.41 0.91 -16.80
CA LEU A 108 -6.08 -0.48 -17.12
C LEU A 108 -6.82 -0.96 -18.36
N MET A 109 -8.07 -0.56 -18.58
CA MET A 109 -8.82 -0.88 -19.79
C MET A 109 -8.17 -0.28 -21.04
N GLU A 110 -7.59 0.93 -20.96
CA GLU A 110 -6.81 1.51 -22.07
C GLU A 110 -5.58 0.66 -22.43
N LEU A 111 -5.08 -0.13 -21.50
CA LEU A 111 -3.93 -1.04 -21.68
C LEU A 111 -4.35 -2.49 -21.96
N ASP A 112 -5.64 -2.75 -22.19
CA ASP A 112 -6.22 -4.08 -22.34
C ASP A 112 -5.97 -5.00 -21.13
N LEU A 113 -5.97 -4.42 -19.92
CA LEU A 113 -5.78 -5.09 -18.64
C LEU A 113 -7.06 -5.02 -17.80
N ASN A 114 -7.24 -6.03 -16.95
CA ASN A 114 -8.36 -6.11 -16.02
C ASN A 114 -7.85 -6.03 -14.58
N LEU A 115 -8.44 -5.13 -13.75
CA LEU A 115 -8.01 -4.89 -12.38
C LEU A 115 -8.19 -6.15 -11.52
N GLU A 116 -9.34 -6.81 -11.59
CA GLU A 116 -9.66 -7.99 -10.79
C GLU A 116 -8.66 -9.13 -11.05
N CYS A 117 -8.25 -9.30 -12.32
CA CYS A 117 -7.22 -10.28 -12.68
C CYS A 117 -5.83 -9.97 -12.10
N LEU A 118 -5.52 -8.69 -11.88
CA LEU A 118 -4.28 -8.27 -11.23
C LEU A 118 -4.35 -8.43 -9.71
N GLU A 119 -5.49 -8.09 -9.10
CA GLU A 119 -5.73 -8.30 -7.67
C GLU A 119 -5.62 -9.79 -7.28
N ASP A 120 -6.04 -10.71 -8.15
CA ASP A 120 -5.92 -12.15 -7.91
C ASP A 120 -4.47 -12.68 -7.88
N LEU A 121 -3.52 -11.89 -8.38
CA LEU A 121 -2.09 -12.22 -8.30
C LEU A 121 -1.49 -11.86 -6.94
N GLU A 122 -2.19 -11.08 -6.10
CA GLU A 122 -1.70 -10.70 -4.79
C GLU A 122 -1.68 -11.89 -3.84
N TRP A 123 -0.53 -12.15 -3.27
CA TRP A 123 -0.35 -13.16 -2.23
C TRP A 123 -0.62 -12.54 -0.86
N GLU A 124 -1.32 -13.26 -0.01
CA GLU A 124 -1.49 -12.86 1.38
C GLU A 124 -0.14 -12.81 2.11
N ALA A 125 0.02 -11.84 3.01
CA ALA A 125 1.29 -11.64 3.72
C ALA A 125 1.68 -12.82 4.64
N GLY A 126 0.73 -13.66 5.05
CA GLY A 126 0.99 -14.82 5.93
C GLY A 126 1.46 -14.44 7.34
N LEU A 127 1.04 -13.28 7.85
CA LEU A 127 1.45 -12.76 9.16
C LEU A 127 0.44 -13.03 10.28
N GLY A 128 -0.58 -13.81 10.02
CA GLY A 128 -1.61 -14.20 10.98
C GLY A 128 -2.36 -15.43 10.52
N ASN A 129 -3.02 -16.10 11.45
CA ASN A 129 -3.63 -17.40 11.17
C ASN A 129 -5.07 -17.53 11.71
N GLY A 130 -5.46 -16.73 12.69
CA GLY A 130 -6.75 -16.90 13.35
C GLY A 130 -7.27 -15.63 14.03
N GLY A 131 -8.10 -15.81 15.05
CA GLY A 131 -8.81 -14.73 15.76
C GLY A 131 -7.89 -13.67 16.35
N LEU A 132 -6.74 -14.06 16.91
CA LEU A 132 -5.76 -13.14 17.46
C LEU A 132 -5.27 -12.14 16.37
N GLY A 133 -4.83 -12.68 15.24
CA GLY A 133 -4.32 -11.88 14.13
C GLY A 133 -5.42 -11.04 13.46
N ARG A 134 -6.63 -11.58 13.34
CA ARG A 134 -7.75 -10.83 12.78
C ARG A 134 -8.24 -9.72 13.70
N LEU A 135 -8.24 -9.92 15.02
CA LEU A 135 -8.56 -8.88 16.00
C LEU A 135 -7.60 -7.69 15.86
N ALA A 136 -6.30 -7.95 15.74
CA ALA A 136 -5.29 -6.93 15.55
C ALA A 136 -5.55 -6.11 14.27
N ALA A 137 -5.87 -6.79 13.16
CA ALA A 137 -6.20 -6.13 11.89
C ALA A 137 -7.46 -5.25 12.02
N CYS A 138 -8.52 -5.76 12.64
CA CYS A 138 -9.76 -5.00 12.85
C CYS A 138 -9.55 -3.79 13.78
N PHE A 139 -8.71 -3.90 14.80
CA PHE A 139 -8.40 -2.76 15.67
C PHE A 139 -7.62 -1.67 14.94
N LEU A 140 -6.65 -2.00 14.10
CA LEU A 140 -5.95 -0.99 13.31
C LEU A 140 -6.90 -0.25 12.36
N ASP A 141 -7.81 -0.97 11.73
CA ASP A 141 -8.84 -0.38 10.86
C ASP A 141 -9.78 0.54 11.64
N SER A 142 -10.25 0.11 12.82
CA SER A 142 -11.09 0.92 13.71
C SER A 142 -10.36 2.17 14.20
N LEU A 143 -9.11 2.07 14.58
CA LEU A 143 -8.29 3.20 15.01
C LEU A 143 -8.11 4.23 13.88
N ALA A 144 -7.89 3.75 12.65
CA ALA A 144 -7.80 4.62 11.47
C ALA A 144 -9.14 5.31 11.18
N THR A 145 -10.25 4.58 11.23
CA THR A 145 -11.61 5.11 11.01
C THR A 145 -11.97 6.20 12.05
N LEU A 146 -11.53 6.04 13.28
CA LEU A 146 -11.73 7.00 14.37
C LEU A 146 -10.69 8.15 14.37
N SER A 147 -9.81 8.19 13.38
CA SER A 147 -8.71 9.17 13.29
C SER A 147 -7.81 9.20 14.53
N ILE A 148 -7.61 8.04 15.18
CA ILE A 148 -6.74 7.91 16.33
C ILE A 148 -5.32 7.59 15.84
N PRO A 149 -4.30 8.42 16.18
CA PRO A 149 -2.91 8.14 15.82
C PRO A 149 -2.44 6.81 16.39
N ALA A 150 -2.18 5.84 15.53
CA ALA A 150 -1.84 4.49 15.97
C ALA A 150 -0.80 3.82 15.08
N TYR A 151 0.00 2.93 15.69
CA TYR A 151 0.99 2.09 15.02
C TYR A 151 0.82 0.64 15.44
N GLY A 152 0.81 -0.26 14.46
CA GLY A 152 0.87 -1.69 14.70
C GLY A 152 2.32 -2.20 14.63
N TYR A 153 2.75 -2.94 15.64
CA TYR A 153 4.04 -3.61 15.67
C TYR A 153 3.84 -5.11 15.77
N GLY A 154 4.49 -5.84 14.86
CA GLY A 154 4.40 -7.30 14.79
C GLY A 154 5.70 -7.94 14.35
N ILE A 155 5.66 -9.25 14.17
CA ILE A 155 6.77 -10.06 13.68
C ILE A 155 6.57 -10.31 12.19
N ARG A 156 7.58 -9.98 11.39
CA ARG A 156 7.63 -10.35 9.98
C ARG A 156 8.21 -11.75 9.87
N TYR A 157 7.34 -12.77 9.84
CA TYR A 157 7.74 -14.15 9.60
C TYR A 157 8.29 -14.31 8.18
N GLU A 158 9.50 -14.82 8.05
CA GLU A 158 10.23 -14.88 6.77
C GLU A 158 9.46 -15.69 5.71
N TYR A 159 8.87 -16.81 6.12
CA TYR A 159 8.13 -17.72 5.22
C TYR A 159 6.62 -17.63 5.38
N GLY A 160 6.13 -16.69 6.19
CA GLY A 160 4.75 -16.63 6.63
C GLY A 160 4.42 -17.71 7.68
N ILE A 161 3.21 -17.64 8.29
CA ILE A 161 2.77 -18.66 9.26
C ILE A 161 2.40 -19.94 8.51
N PHE A 162 1.55 -19.86 7.50
CA PHE A 162 1.31 -20.91 6.49
C PHE A 162 0.47 -20.35 5.32
N MET A 163 0.52 -21.08 4.21
CA MET A 163 -0.30 -20.81 3.05
C MET A 163 -1.41 -21.85 2.96
N GLN A 164 -2.67 -21.39 2.93
CA GLN A 164 -3.81 -22.27 2.65
C GLN A 164 -3.91 -22.48 1.14
N LYS A 165 -3.98 -23.75 0.73
CA LYS A 165 -4.20 -24.13 -0.66
C LYS A 165 -5.36 -25.10 -0.72
N ILE A 166 -6.39 -24.74 -1.49
CA ILE A 166 -7.48 -25.66 -1.80
C ILE A 166 -6.98 -26.54 -2.95
N VAL A 167 -6.98 -27.84 -2.75
CA VAL A 167 -6.62 -28.84 -3.75
C VAL A 167 -7.88 -29.65 -4.00
N ASP A 168 -8.37 -29.64 -5.24
CA ASP A 168 -9.50 -30.47 -5.72
C ASP A 168 -9.12 -31.96 -5.81
#